data_f638f9ed36dc1988c5541405efea4d99
#
_entry.id   f638f9ed36dc1988c5541405efea4d99
#
_cell.length_a   1.000
_cell.length_b   1.000
_cell.length_c   1.000
_cell.angle_alpha   90.00
_cell.angle_beta   90.00
_cell.angle_gamma   90.00
#
_symmetry.space_group_name_H-M   'P 1'
#
loop_
_entity.id
_entity.type
_entity.pdbx_description
1 polymer ?
#
loop_
_entity_poly.entity_id
_entity_poly.type
_entity_poly.pdbx_seq_one_letter_code
_entity_poly.pdbx_strand_id
1 'polypeptide(L)'
;LDNMRAVFEIAHTQGIPVHLDGARLFNAAAALGIADVRELTQYCDTVMCCLSKGLCAPVGSILAGPKDVIWRARRARRILGGGLRQVGFLAAAGMVALRDMTGRLSEDHENAKYLGELLSAVDGVHVFAERTQIDMVFFTTDWDAEKASRYPAWMLGRGIKVTGCMDGEYRMVCHHDITRAACQTAAEAIRAFAAEG
;
A
#
# COMPACT_ATOMS: atom_id res chain seq x y z
N LEU A 1 -0.12 -6.36 16.99
CA LEU A 1 -0.11 -7.84 17.04
C LEU A 1 -1.26 -8.40 17.87
N ASP A 2 -1.65 -7.74 18.95
CA ASP A 2 -2.66 -8.26 19.88
C ASP A 2 -4.02 -8.51 19.21
N ASN A 3 -4.46 -7.61 18.33
CA ASN A 3 -5.68 -7.80 17.55
C ASN A 3 -5.59 -9.02 16.62
N MET A 4 -4.43 -9.22 15.96
CA MET A 4 -4.23 -10.39 15.07
C MET A 4 -4.31 -11.68 15.86
N ARG A 5 -3.64 -11.72 17.02
CA ARG A 5 -3.69 -12.87 17.94
C ARG A 5 -5.10 -13.16 18.40
N ALA A 6 -5.81 -12.14 18.88
CA ALA A 6 -7.19 -12.30 19.36
C ALA A 6 -8.14 -12.83 18.28
N VAL A 7 -8.06 -12.29 17.06
CA VAL A 7 -8.85 -12.76 15.91
C VAL A 7 -8.51 -14.22 15.60
N PHE A 8 -7.23 -14.56 15.56
CA PHE A 8 -6.75 -15.92 15.29
C PHE A 8 -7.27 -16.91 16.35
N GLU A 9 -7.14 -16.59 17.63
CA GLU A 9 -7.60 -17.42 18.75
C GLU A 9 -9.12 -17.65 18.68
N ILE A 10 -9.91 -16.59 18.48
CA ILE A 10 -11.37 -16.67 18.36
C ILE A 10 -11.77 -17.54 17.16
N ALA A 11 -11.18 -17.34 15.99
CA ALA A 11 -11.48 -18.09 14.78
C ALA A 11 -11.18 -19.60 14.98
N HIS A 12 -10.03 -19.90 15.56
CA HIS A 12 -9.58 -21.27 15.79
C HIS A 12 -10.44 -22.02 16.83
N THR A 13 -11.02 -21.33 17.85
CA THR A 13 -12.01 -21.97 18.75
C THR A 13 -13.25 -22.47 18.01
N GLN A 14 -13.53 -21.90 16.85
CA GLN A 14 -14.67 -22.29 15.98
C GLN A 14 -14.24 -23.16 14.80
N GLY A 15 -12.96 -23.57 14.71
CA GLY A 15 -12.43 -24.32 13.59
C GLY A 15 -12.36 -23.54 12.26
N ILE A 16 -12.35 -22.21 12.34
CA ILE A 16 -12.31 -21.33 11.17
C ILE A 16 -10.86 -20.93 10.86
N PRO A 17 -10.34 -21.23 9.66
CA PRO A 17 -9.00 -20.81 9.28
C PRO A 17 -8.96 -19.29 9.00
N VAL A 18 -7.83 -18.67 9.34
CA VAL A 18 -7.58 -17.24 9.14
C VAL A 18 -6.72 -17.01 7.90
N HIS A 19 -7.20 -16.17 6.99
CA HIS A 19 -6.41 -15.68 5.86
C HIS A 19 -5.98 -14.23 6.11
N LEU A 20 -4.68 -13.95 5.96
CA LEU A 20 -4.14 -12.60 6.03
C LEU A 20 -4.02 -12.02 4.63
N ASP A 21 -4.81 -10.99 4.33
CA ASP A 21 -4.49 -10.08 3.21
C ASP A 21 -3.31 -9.20 3.63
N GLY A 22 -2.13 -9.68 3.34
CA GLY A 22 -0.85 -9.02 3.60
C GLY A 22 -0.34 -8.24 2.40
N ALA A 23 -1.21 -7.59 1.63
CA ALA A 23 -0.82 -6.85 0.42
C ALA A 23 0.37 -5.88 0.64
N ARG A 24 0.52 -5.38 1.87
CA ARG A 24 1.66 -4.58 2.33
C ARG A 24 2.32 -5.17 3.60
N LEU A 25 2.46 -6.49 3.64
CA LEU A 25 3.02 -7.21 4.80
C LEU A 25 4.39 -6.66 5.25
N PHE A 26 5.28 -6.42 4.29
CA PHE A 26 6.63 -5.91 4.59
C PHE A 26 6.63 -4.45 5.05
N ASN A 27 5.69 -3.62 4.55
CA ASN A 27 5.49 -2.27 5.08
C ASN A 27 5.00 -2.33 6.54
N ALA A 28 4.05 -3.21 6.86
CA ALA A 28 3.58 -3.40 8.22
C ALA A 28 4.71 -3.86 9.14
N ALA A 29 5.54 -4.82 8.71
CA ALA A 29 6.70 -5.27 9.46
C ALA A 29 7.68 -4.13 9.73
N ALA A 30 8.03 -3.33 8.71
CA ALA A 30 8.92 -2.18 8.84
C ALA A 30 8.35 -1.12 9.81
N ALA A 31 7.05 -0.80 9.71
CA ALA A 31 6.40 0.17 10.59
C ALA A 31 6.34 -0.28 12.06
N LEU A 32 6.26 -1.59 12.30
CA LEU A 32 6.22 -2.19 13.64
C LEU A 32 7.63 -2.50 14.19
N GLY A 33 8.70 -2.28 13.41
CA GLY A 33 10.06 -2.64 13.81
C GLY A 33 10.30 -4.14 13.86
N ILE A 34 9.52 -4.93 13.11
CA ILE A 34 9.60 -6.39 13.07
C ILE A 34 10.59 -6.81 11.98
N ALA A 35 11.65 -7.50 12.38
CA ALA A 35 12.68 -7.98 11.46
C ALA A 35 12.27 -9.24 10.71
N ASP A 36 11.49 -10.10 11.31
CA ASP A 36 11.03 -11.37 10.76
C ASP A 36 9.50 -11.37 10.58
N VAL A 37 9.04 -11.33 9.34
CA VAL A 37 7.60 -11.34 9.02
C VAL A 37 6.85 -12.56 9.57
N ARG A 38 7.55 -13.61 10.00
CA ARG A 38 6.95 -14.75 10.68
C ARG A 38 6.29 -14.37 12.00
N GLU A 39 6.75 -13.29 12.63
CA GLU A 39 6.10 -12.74 13.84
C GLU A 39 4.69 -12.19 13.56
N LEU A 40 4.44 -11.76 12.33
CA LEU A 40 3.09 -11.37 11.88
C LEU A 40 2.29 -12.59 11.42
N THR A 41 2.90 -13.44 10.59
CA THR A 41 2.19 -14.53 9.92
C THR A 41 1.93 -15.75 10.81
N GLN A 42 2.45 -15.79 12.05
CA GLN A 42 2.10 -16.84 13.02
C GLN A 42 0.61 -16.81 13.43
N TYR A 43 -0.07 -15.68 13.20
CA TYR A 43 -1.48 -15.51 13.51
C TYR A 43 -2.38 -15.62 12.27
N CYS A 44 -1.98 -16.44 11.29
CA CYS A 44 -2.81 -16.79 10.14
C CYS A 44 -2.42 -18.16 9.58
N ASP A 45 -3.39 -18.84 8.95
CA ASP A 45 -3.19 -20.14 8.30
C ASP A 45 -2.67 -19.99 6.88
N THR A 46 -3.05 -18.89 6.23
CA THR A 46 -2.59 -18.51 4.90
C THR A 46 -2.37 -17.00 4.82
N VAL A 47 -1.41 -16.61 4.00
CA VAL A 47 -1.09 -15.19 3.78
C VAL A 47 -0.84 -14.94 2.30
N MET A 48 -1.33 -13.80 1.80
CA MET A 48 -0.87 -13.26 0.53
C MET A 48 -0.05 -12.00 0.76
N CYS A 49 0.93 -11.73 -0.10
CA CYS A 49 1.63 -10.45 -0.15
C CYS A 49 1.81 -9.98 -1.60
N CYS A 50 1.73 -8.68 -1.83
CA CYS A 50 1.98 -8.10 -3.14
C CYS A 50 3.47 -7.87 -3.34
N LEU A 51 3.96 -8.22 -4.55
CA LEU A 51 5.32 -7.89 -5.00
C LEU A 51 5.35 -6.55 -5.75
N SER A 52 4.22 -6.14 -6.35
CA SER A 52 4.08 -5.01 -7.26
C SER A 52 3.62 -3.70 -6.60
N LYS A 53 3.82 -3.56 -5.30
CA LYS A 53 3.56 -2.34 -4.50
C LYS A 53 4.91 -1.77 -4.02
N GLY A 54 5.10 -1.51 -2.75
CA GLY A 54 6.34 -1.00 -2.19
C GLY A 54 7.60 -1.81 -2.51
N LEU A 55 7.45 -3.10 -2.84
CA LEU A 55 8.56 -3.94 -3.29
C LEU A 55 8.96 -3.75 -4.76
N CYS A 56 8.21 -2.96 -5.53
CA CYS A 56 8.55 -2.50 -6.89
C CYS A 56 8.75 -3.61 -7.94
N ALA A 57 8.29 -4.84 -7.72
CA ALA A 57 8.29 -5.83 -8.79
C ALA A 57 7.27 -5.44 -9.89
N PRO A 58 7.53 -5.75 -11.16
CA PRO A 58 6.66 -5.31 -12.26
C PRO A 58 5.25 -5.91 -12.18
N VAL A 59 5.09 -7.06 -11.52
CA VAL A 59 3.82 -7.77 -11.40
C VAL A 59 3.87 -8.78 -10.27
N GLY A 60 2.70 -9.11 -9.72
CA GLY A 60 2.48 -10.34 -8.99
C GLY A 60 2.22 -10.17 -7.50
N SER A 61 1.73 -11.27 -6.96
CA SER A 61 1.58 -11.50 -5.53
C SER A 61 1.94 -12.96 -5.22
N ILE A 62 2.28 -13.21 -3.97
CA ILE A 62 2.59 -14.55 -3.46
C ILE A 62 1.50 -14.96 -2.51
N LEU A 63 1.04 -16.21 -2.62
CA LEU A 63 0.22 -16.88 -1.61
C LEU A 63 1.06 -17.94 -0.93
N ALA A 64 1.12 -17.90 0.38
CA ALA A 64 1.78 -18.91 1.22
C ALA A 64 0.78 -19.56 2.19
N GLY A 65 1.01 -20.82 2.52
CA GLY A 65 0.16 -21.61 3.42
C GLY A 65 0.43 -23.12 3.30
N PRO A 66 -0.43 -23.97 3.89
CA PRO A 66 -0.32 -25.42 3.86
C PRO A 66 -0.30 -25.99 2.44
N LYS A 67 0.40 -27.10 2.23
CA LYS A 67 0.62 -27.71 0.89
C LYS A 67 -0.68 -28.01 0.14
N ASP A 68 -1.69 -28.52 0.83
CA ASP A 68 -2.99 -28.86 0.23
C ASP A 68 -3.75 -27.61 -0.23
N VAL A 69 -3.69 -26.53 0.55
CA VAL A 69 -4.27 -25.23 0.18
C VAL A 69 -3.55 -24.67 -1.04
N ILE A 70 -2.22 -24.67 -1.05
CA ILE A 70 -1.42 -24.17 -2.18
C ILE A 70 -1.64 -25.02 -3.44
N TRP A 71 -1.81 -26.34 -3.30
CA TRP A 71 -2.13 -27.19 -4.44
C TRP A 71 -3.49 -26.81 -5.08
N ARG A 72 -4.51 -26.59 -4.25
CA ARG A 72 -5.84 -26.11 -4.72
C ARG A 72 -5.75 -24.71 -5.33
N ALA A 73 -5.02 -23.80 -4.69
CA ALA A 73 -4.79 -22.45 -5.17
C ALA A 73 -4.12 -22.40 -6.55
N ARG A 74 -3.14 -23.29 -6.82
CA ARG A 74 -2.50 -23.41 -8.14
C ARG A 74 -3.49 -23.83 -9.23
N ARG A 75 -4.44 -24.69 -8.91
CA ARG A 75 -5.52 -25.05 -9.84
C ARG A 75 -6.45 -23.87 -10.09
N ALA A 76 -6.92 -23.21 -9.02
CA ALA A 76 -7.78 -22.03 -9.12
C ALA A 76 -7.11 -20.91 -9.92
N ARG A 77 -5.83 -20.63 -9.65
CA ARG A 77 -5.04 -19.67 -10.45
C ARG A 77 -5.08 -19.95 -11.93
N ARG A 78 -4.94 -21.24 -12.34
CA ARG A 78 -4.98 -21.63 -13.74
C ARG A 78 -6.37 -21.39 -14.36
N ILE A 79 -7.44 -21.73 -13.63
CA ILE A 79 -8.83 -21.53 -14.07
C ILE A 79 -9.14 -20.03 -14.25
N LEU A 80 -8.63 -19.20 -13.35
CA LEU A 80 -8.82 -17.73 -13.36
C LEU A 80 -7.86 -16.98 -14.32
N GLY A 81 -7.13 -17.70 -15.19
CA GLY A 81 -6.25 -17.09 -16.19
C GLY A 81 -4.85 -16.70 -15.68
N GLY A 82 -4.52 -16.94 -14.42
CA GLY A 82 -3.21 -16.61 -13.84
C GLY A 82 -2.12 -17.67 -14.07
N GLY A 83 -2.34 -18.65 -14.92
CA GLY A 83 -1.42 -19.75 -15.24
C GLY A 83 -0.45 -19.40 -16.36
N LEU A 84 0.42 -18.42 -16.16
CA LEU A 84 1.41 -18.00 -17.14
C LEU A 84 2.51 -19.05 -17.34
N ARG A 85 2.97 -19.17 -18.60
CA ARG A 85 4.17 -19.92 -18.98
C ARG A 85 5.40 -18.99 -19.03
N GLN A 86 6.59 -19.59 -18.98
CA GLN A 86 7.86 -18.87 -19.09
C GLN A 86 7.95 -17.64 -18.13
N VAL A 87 7.38 -17.76 -16.95
CA VAL A 87 7.26 -16.69 -15.94
C VAL A 87 8.55 -16.49 -15.12
N GLY A 88 9.60 -17.24 -15.44
CA GLY A 88 10.85 -17.23 -14.67
C GLY A 88 11.50 -15.85 -14.57
N PHE A 89 11.47 -15.02 -15.61
CA PHE A 89 12.06 -13.67 -15.54
C PHE A 89 11.21 -12.70 -14.70
N LEU A 90 9.87 -12.88 -14.65
CA LEU A 90 9.02 -12.15 -13.71
C LEU A 90 9.27 -12.62 -12.26
N ALA A 91 9.48 -13.92 -12.07
CA ALA A 91 9.84 -14.47 -10.77
C ALA A 91 11.22 -13.98 -10.31
N ALA A 92 12.19 -13.84 -11.23
CA ALA A 92 13.50 -13.27 -10.93
C ALA A 92 13.40 -11.82 -10.44
N ALA A 93 12.56 -10.99 -11.08
CA ALA A 93 12.26 -9.65 -10.60
C ALA A 93 11.62 -9.67 -9.20
N GLY A 94 10.70 -10.60 -8.94
CA GLY A 94 10.12 -10.81 -7.61
C GLY A 94 11.14 -11.24 -6.55
N MET A 95 12.14 -12.05 -6.91
CA MET A 95 13.24 -12.42 -6.01
C MET A 95 14.12 -11.21 -5.65
N VAL A 96 14.43 -10.35 -6.63
CA VAL A 96 15.15 -9.08 -6.40
C VAL A 96 14.33 -8.20 -5.46
N ALA A 97 13.02 -8.05 -5.71
CA ALA A 97 12.12 -7.28 -4.87
C ALA A 97 12.15 -7.74 -3.41
N LEU A 98 12.04 -9.04 -3.17
CA LEU A 98 12.07 -9.62 -1.82
C LEU A 98 13.43 -9.48 -1.13
N ARG A 99 14.53 -9.57 -1.89
CA ARG A 99 15.89 -9.48 -1.34
C ARG A 99 16.30 -8.05 -1.03
N ASP A 100 16.02 -7.11 -1.97
CA ASP A 100 16.64 -5.80 -1.97
C ASP A 100 15.70 -4.67 -1.54
N MET A 101 14.36 -4.83 -1.71
CA MET A 101 13.41 -3.75 -1.49
C MET A 101 12.76 -3.76 -0.10
N THR A 102 12.80 -4.87 0.60
CA THR A 102 12.17 -4.98 1.94
C THR A 102 12.84 -4.06 2.96
N GLY A 103 14.17 -3.91 2.90
CA GLY A 103 14.95 -3.12 3.86
C GLY A 103 14.81 -1.61 3.71
N ARG A 104 14.24 -1.10 2.59
CA ARG A 104 14.14 0.33 2.33
C ARG A 104 12.75 0.93 2.56
N LEU A 105 11.76 0.13 2.93
CA LEU A 105 10.35 0.58 2.99
C LEU A 105 10.11 1.71 4.01
N SER A 106 10.95 1.85 5.02
CA SER A 106 10.92 2.97 5.97
C SER A 106 11.10 4.32 5.28
N GLU A 107 11.86 4.40 4.17
CA GLU A 107 12.02 5.64 3.40
C GLU A 107 10.67 6.10 2.80
N ASP A 108 9.86 5.16 2.30
CA ASP A 108 8.53 5.46 1.78
C ASP A 108 7.59 5.96 2.88
N HIS A 109 7.71 5.38 4.09
CA HIS A 109 6.94 5.81 5.27
C HIS A 109 7.33 7.22 5.73
N GLU A 110 8.62 7.53 5.74
CA GLU A 110 9.12 8.87 6.08
C GLU A 110 8.66 9.91 5.06
N ASN A 111 8.69 9.56 3.76
CA ASN A 111 8.18 10.44 2.70
C ASN A 111 6.67 10.64 2.82
N ALA A 112 5.90 9.61 3.19
CA ALA A 112 4.47 9.74 3.42
C ALA A 112 4.16 10.65 4.62
N LYS A 113 4.85 10.48 5.74
CA LYS A 113 4.72 11.37 6.90
C LYS A 113 5.03 12.81 6.53
N TYR A 114 6.16 13.02 5.85
CA TYR A 114 6.56 14.35 5.40
C TYR A 114 5.54 15.00 4.45
N LEU A 115 5.00 14.24 3.49
CA LEU A 115 3.93 14.72 2.63
C LEU A 115 2.68 15.09 3.43
N GLY A 116 2.30 14.26 4.41
CA GLY A 116 1.18 14.55 5.31
C GLY A 116 1.37 15.86 6.10
N GLU A 117 2.57 16.10 6.63
CA GLU A 117 2.92 17.36 7.30
C GLU A 117 2.79 18.58 6.38
N LEU A 118 3.30 18.47 5.14
CA LEU A 118 3.18 19.54 4.15
C LEU A 118 1.73 19.83 3.76
N LEU A 119 0.91 18.78 3.60
CA LEU A 119 -0.50 18.91 3.25
C LEU A 119 -1.33 19.47 4.40
N SER A 120 -1.00 19.16 5.65
CA SER A 120 -1.67 19.73 6.84
C SER A 120 -1.51 21.25 6.96
N ALA A 121 -0.53 21.81 6.26
CA ALA A 121 -0.30 23.27 6.19
C ALA A 121 -1.01 23.95 5.00
N VAL A 122 -1.88 23.22 4.29
CA VAL A 122 -2.67 23.76 3.17
C VAL A 122 -4.08 24.05 3.64
N ASP A 123 -4.54 25.28 3.47
CA ASP A 123 -5.89 25.69 3.85
C ASP A 123 -6.95 24.86 3.11
N GLY A 124 -7.95 24.39 3.86
CA GLY A 124 -9.03 23.55 3.35
C GLY A 124 -8.61 22.11 3.00
N VAL A 125 -7.44 21.64 3.48
CA VAL A 125 -6.99 20.25 3.40
C VAL A 125 -6.86 19.66 4.80
N HIS A 126 -7.53 18.55 5.06
CA HIS A 126 -7.61 17.92 6.39
C HIS A 126 -6.99 16.52 6.34
N VAL A 127 -5.75 16.39 6.80
CA VAL A 127 -4.99 15.14 6.81
C VAL A 127 -5.34 14.28 8.02
N PHE A 128 -5.58 12.99 7.81
CA PHE A 128 -5.72 11.99 8.88
C PHE A 128 -4.34 11.47 9.29
N ALA A 129 -3.63 12.23 10.11
CA ALA A 129 -2.25 11.93 10.49
C ALA A 129 -2.09 10.55 11.17
N GLU A 130 -3.08 10.15 11.97
CA GLU A 130 -3.13 8.84 12.66
C GLU A 130 -3.28 7.66 11.70
N ARG A 131 -3.74 7.88 10.48
CA ARG A 131 -3.85 6.86 9.41
C ARG A 131 -2.59 6.77 8.53
N THR A 132 -1.66 7.73 8.67
CA THR A 132 -0.37 7.72 7.95
C THR A 132 0.63 6.83 8.71
N GLN A 133 0.36 5.52 8.74
CA GLN A 133 1.16 4.54 9.47
C GLN A 133 2.25 3.89 8.61
N ILE A 134 2.06 3.88 7.29
CA ILE A 134 2.97 3.33 6.30
C ILE A 134 3.15 4.33 5.14
N ASP A 135 3.14 3.85 3.92
CA ASP A 135 3.41 4.58 2.68
C ASP A 135 2.23 5.42 2.15
N MET A 136 1.13 5.58 2.90
CA MET A 136 -0.11 6.22 2.42
C MET A 136 -0.50 7.42 3.27
N VAL A 137 -0.91 8.51 2.59
CA VAL A 137 -1.51 9.70 3.20
C VAL A 137 -2.97 9.76 2.80
N PHE A 138 -3.85 9.94 3.77
CA PHE A 138 -5.29 10.11 3.57
C PHE A 138 -5.71 11.51 4.02
N PHE A 139 -6.54 12.17 3.25
CA PHE A 139 -7.04 13.50 3.56
C PHE A 139 -8.40 13.77 2.94
N THR A 140 -9.13 14.72 3.49
CA THR A 140 -10.34 15.32 2.91
C THR A 140 -10.07 16.77 2.56
N THR A 141 -11.00 17.41 1.86
CA THR A 141 -10.90 18.81 1.46
C THR A 141 -12.25 19.51 1.60
N ASP A 142 -12.23 20.83 1.75
CA ASP A 142 -13.41 21.69 1.73
C ASP A 142 -13.88 22.04 0.31
N TRP A 143 -13.29 21.41 -0.72
CA TRP A 143 -13.62 21.69 -2.10
C TRP A 143 -15.02 21.18 -2.45
N ASP A 144 -15.76 21.98 -3.19
CA ASP A 144 -17.01 21.53 -3.77
C ASP A 144 -16.80 20.43 -4.84
N ALA A 145 -17.89 19.82 -5.27
CA ALA A 145 -17.84 18.69 -6.21
C ALA A 145 -17.25 19.09 -7.58
N GLU A 146 -17.48 20.34 -8.03
CA GLU A 146 -16.94 20.84 -9.29
C GLU A 146 -15.42 20.97 -9.21
N LYS A 147 -14.91 21.66 -8.19
CA LYS A 147 -13.47 21.80 -7.94
C LYS A 147 -12.80 20.44 -7.75
N ALA A 148 -13.38 19.57 -6.92
CA ALA A 148 -12.86 18.21 -6.68
C ALA A 148 -12.75 17.39 -7.98
N SER A 149 -13.68 17.53 -8.91
CA SER A 149 -13.65 16.82 -10.20
C SER A 149 -12.50 17.25 -11.11
N ARG A 150 -12.05 18.51 -11.01
CA ARG A 150 -10.94 19.08 -11.80
C ARG A 150 -9.56 18.68 -11.27
N TYR A 151 -9.46 18.31 -10.00
CA TYR A 151 -8.19 18.06 -9.31
C TYR A 151 -7.25 17.06 -10.03
N PRO A 152 -7.69 15.86 -10.45
CA PRO A 152 -6.77 14.91 -11.10
C PRO A 152 -6.21 15.42 -12.43
N ALA A 153 -7.04 16.10 -13.23
CA ALA A 153 -6.61 16.67 -14.52
C ALA A 153 -5.64 17.84 -14.32
N TRP A 154 -5.93 18.69 -13.33
CA TRP A 154 -5.07 19.81 -12.98
C TRP A 154 -3.68 19.37 -12.49
N MET A 155 -3.62 18.37 -11.63
CA MET A 155 -2.37 17.76 -11.16
C MET A 155 -1.60 17.08 -12.31
N LEU A 156 -2.32 16.35 -13.17
CA LEU A 156 -1.71 15.69 -14.33
C LEU A 156 -1.07 16.70 -15.29
N GLY A 157 -1.69 17.86 -15.49
CA GLY A 157 -1.13 18.97 -16.29
C GLY A 157 0.21 19.50 -15.74
N ARG A 158 0.55 19.16 -14.49
CA ARG A 158 1.84 19.48 -13.83
C ARG A 158 2.77 18.28 -13.71
N GLY A 159 2.45 17.19 -14.41
CA GLY A 159 3.23 15.96 -14.38
C GLY A 159 3.02 15.10 -13.11
N ILE A 160 2.00 15.41 -12.29
CA ILE A 160 1.71 14.71 -11.05
C ILE A 160 0.45 13.86 -11.24
N LYS A 161 0.61 12.53 -11.23
CA LYS A 161 -0.50 11.60 -11.36
C LYS A 161 -1.08 11.28 -9.98
N VAL A 162 -2.34 11.59 -9.77
CA VAL A 162 -3.10 11.30 -8.55
C VAL A 162 -4.43 10.63 -8.89
N THR A 163 -5.04 9.97 -7.90
CA THR A 163 -6.44 9.55 -7.97
C THR A 163 -7.35 10.68 -7.52
N GLY A 164 -8.59 10.70 -8.04
CA GLY A 164 -9.62 11.62 -7.54
C GLY A 164 -10.13 11.23 -6.15
N CYS A 165 -11.12 11.99 -5.71
CA CYS A 165 -11.86 11.69 -4.49
C CYS A 165 -12.61 10.34 -4.63
N MET A 166 -12.51 9.51 -3.63
CA MET A 166 -13.25 8.24 -3.51
C MET A 166 -13.93 8.23 -2.15
N ASP A 167 -15.24 8.13 -2.14
CA ASP A 167 -16.04 8.12 -0.90
C ASP A 167 -15.77 9.32 0.04
N GLY A 168 -15.52 10.50 -0.54
CA GLY A 168 -15.21 11.72 0.21
C GLY A 168 -13.74 11.89 0.62
N GLU A 169 -12.89 10.91 0.36
CA GLU A 169 -11.48 10.95 0.74
C GLU A 169 -10.54 10.94 -0.48
N TYR A 170 -9.37 11.52 -0.29
CA TYR A 170 -8.23 11.41 -1.18
C TYR A 170 -7.16 10.53 -0.57
N ARG A 171 -6.43 9.83 -1.42
CA ARG A 171 -5.28 9.02 -1.01
C ARG A 171 -4.08 9.28 -1.90
N MET A 172 -2.94 9.60 -1.30
CA MET A 172 -1.63 9.62 -1.97
C MET A 172 -0.76 8.50 -1.44
N VAL A 173 0.11 7.97 -2.30
CA VAL A 173 0.98 6.83 -1.97
C VAL A 173 2.40 7.20 -2.32
N CYS A 174 3.32 7.05 -1.37
CA CYS A 174 4.74 7.16 -1.58
C CYS A 174 5.32 5.77 -1.91
N HIS A 175 6.26 5.72 -2.83
CA HIS A 175 6.97 4.51 -3.22
C HIS A 175 8.39 4.89 -3.66
N HIS A 176 9.20 3.91 -4.02
CA HIS A 176 10.62 4.07 -4.36
C HIS A 176 10.94 5.29 -5.25
N ASP A 177 10.10 5.61 -6.23
CA ASP A 177 10.33 6.72 -7.17
C ASP A 177 9.87 8.08 -6.60
N ILE A 178 9.25 8.12 -5.43
CA ILE A 178 8.78 9.35 -4.79
C ILE A 178 9.82 9.84 -3.80
N THR A 179 10.57 10.84 -4.23
CA THR A 179 11.58 11.50 -3.39
C THR A 179 10.94 12.57 -2.50
N ARG A 180 11.70 13.02 -1.49
CA ARG A 180 11.29 14.14 -0.64
C ARG A 180 11.02 15.43 -1.44
N ALA A 181 11.79 15.69 -2.50
CA ALA A 181 11.55 16.80 -3.42
C ALA A 181 10.23 16.63 -4.21
N ALA A 182 9.90 15.41 -4.62
CA ALA A 182 8.63 15.11 -5.28
C ALA A 182 7.43 15.36 -4.31
N CYS A 183 7.58 15.04 -3.03
CA CYS A 183 6.57 15.36 -2.00
C CYS A 183 6.37 16.87 -1.87
N GLN A 184 7.43 17.67 -1.88
CA GLN A 184 7.34 19.14 -1.86
C GLN A 184 6.62 19.67 -3.09
N THR A 185 7.03 19.22 -4.28
CA THR A 185 6.38 19.61 -5.54
C THR A 185 4.89 19.28 -5.54
N ALA A 186 4.52 18.10 -5.04
CA ALA A 186 3.12 17.70 -4.95
C ALA A 186 2.32 18.58 -3.96
N ALA A 187 2.88 18.88 -2.80
CA ALA A 187 2.22 19.73 -1.81
C ALA A 187 2.08 21.17 -2.29
N GLU A 188 3.09 21.73 -2.97
CA GLU A 188 3.02 23.06 -3.60
C GLU A 188 1.94 23.11 -4.68
N ALA A 189 1.85 22.09 -5.51
CA ALA A 189 0.81 21.97 -6.52
C ALA A 189 -0.59 21.92 -5.88
N ILE A 190 -0.78 21.13 -4.82
CA ILE A 190 -2.05 21.05 -4.10
C ILE A 190 -2.40 22.39 -3.45
N ARG A 191 -1.42 23.09 -2.86
CA ARG A 191 -1.62 24.43 -2.30
C ARG A 191 -2.06 25.43 -3.38
N ALA A 192 -1.43 25.41 -4.55
CA ALA A 192 -1.81 26.27 -5.68
C ALA A 192 -3.24 25.95 -6.16
N PHE A 193 -3.60 24.67 -6.25
CA PHE A 193 -4.95 24.25 -6.61
C PHE A 193 -5.99 24.67 -5.55
N ALA A 194 -5.68 24.54 -4.28
CA ALA A 194 -6.56 24.95 -3.18
C ALA A 194 -6.86 26.45 -3.22
N ALA A 195 -5.89 27.27 -3.64
CA ALA A 195 -6.01 28.72 -3.76
C ALA A 195 -6.75 29.17 -5.04
N GLU A 196 -6.96 28.30 -6.02
CA GLU A 196 -7.82 28.63 -7.17
C GLU A 196 -9.28 28.79 -6.71
N GLY A 197 -9.93 29.88 -7.13
CA GLY A 197 -11.35 30.11 -6.87
C GLY A 197 -12.26 29.17 -7.66
#